data_1c0b6877bd15d11f853a45f8374e91ff
#
_entry.id   1c0b6877bd15d11f853a45f8374e91ff
#
_cell.length_a   1.000
_cell.length_b   1.000
_cell.length_c   1.000
_cell.angle_alpha   90.00
_cell.angle_beta   90.00
_cell.angle_gamma   90.00
#
_symmetry.space_group_name_H-M   'P 1'
#
loop_
_entity.id
_entity.type
_entity.pdbx_description
1 polymer ?
#
loop_
_entity_poly.entity_id
_entity_poly.type
_entity_poly.pdbx_seq_one_letter_code
_entity_poly.pdbx_strand_id
1 'polypeptide(L)'
;MRTYLHKQEPHSLPLKLILKMALDIAQGMKYLHSQGIVHRDLKSKNLLLGDDMCVKVVDFGVSCLESQCDTMRGFMATYCCMELEMIKENPYTRKVDVYNFGIVLWELLTALIPFQEMTPVQAAFAIS
;
A
#
# COMPACT_ATOMS: atom_id res chain seq x y z
N MET A 1 7.08 7.04 6.69
CA MET A 1 7.88 5.83 6.44
C MET A 1 8.74 5.94 5.17
N ARG A 2 8.18 6.32 4.03
CA ARG A 2 8.93 6.39 2.75
C ARG A 2 10.28 7.11 2.85
N THR A 3 10.32 8.34 3.40
CA THR A 3 11.56 9.11 3.56
C THR A 3 12.62 8.39 4.42
N TYR A 4 12.18 7.60 5.38
CA TYR A 4 13.07 6.79 6.22
C TYR A 4 13.70 5.66 5.42
N LEU A 5 12.90 4.93 4.62
CA LEU A 5 13.39 3.83 3.78
C LEU A 5 14.43 4.28 2.77
N HIS A 6 14.14 5.36 2.03
CA HIS A 6 15.05 5.84 0.96
C HIS A 6 16.29 6.57 1.47
N LYS A 7 16.36 6.93 2.75
CA LYS A 7 17.60 7.39 3.38
C LYS A 7 18.58 6.25 3.69
N GLN A 8 18.11 5.00 3.67
CA GLN A 8 18.93 3.82 3.97
C GLN A 8 19.61 3.23 2.72
N GLU A 9 19.32 3.76 1.51
CA GLU A 9 20.02 3.33 0.29
C GLU A 9 21.54 3.55 0.42
N PRO A 10 22.39 2.59 0.00
CA PRO A 10 22.08 1.33 -0.68
C PRO A 10 21.86 0.13 0.26
N HIS A 11 21.66 0.34 1.55
CA HIS A 11 21.57 -0.74 2.53
C HIS A 11 20.11 -1.02 2.88
N SER A 12 19.71 -2.29 2.73
CA SER A 12 18.41 -2.77 3.23
C SER A 12 18.36 -2.70 4.75
N LEU A 13 17.15 -2.50 5.30
CA LEU A 13 16.93 -2.54 6.74
C LEU A 13 17.22 -3.95 7.30
N PRO A 14 17.58 -4.05 8.61
CA PRO A 14 17.67 -5.34 9.26
C PRO A 14 16.35 -6.11 9.15
N LEU A 15 16.44 -7.41 8.80
CA LEU A 15 15.24 -8.26 8.60
C LEU A 15 14.27 -8.22 9.79
N LYS A 16 14.81 -8.19 11.03
CA LYS A 16 13.99 -8.10 12.24
C LYS A 16 13.12 -6.84 12.26
N LEU A 17 13.66 -5.72 11.79
CA LEU A 17 12.92 -4.45 11.72
C LEU A 17 11.88 -4.48 10.60
N ILE A 18 12.23 -5.05 9.44
CA ILE A 18 11.29 -5.25 8.32
C ILE A 18 10.09 -6.09 8.78
N LEU A 19 10.35 -7.21 9.46
CA LEU A 19 9.29 -8.08 9.97
C LEU A 19 8.40 -7.38 11.01
N LYS A 20 8.99 -6.57 11.90
CA LYS A 20 8.22 -5.77 12.86
C LYS A 20 7.31 -4.79 12.13
N MET A 21 7.85 -4.01 11.18
CA MET A 21 7.07 -3.03 10.40
C MET A 21 5.96 -3.71 9.60
N ALA A 22 6.25 -4.83 8.94
CA ALA A 22 5.26 -5.60 8.20
C ALA A 22 4.13 -6.11 9.10
N LEU A 23 4.46 -6.57 10.30
CA LEU A 23 3.48 -7.02 11.27
C LEU A 23 2.57 -5.88 11.76
N ASP A 24 3.15 -4.71 12.07
CA ASP A 24 2.40 -3.53 12.49
C ASP A 24 1.39 -3.12 11.41
N ILE A 25 1.82 -3.09 10.13
CA ILE A 25 0.95 -2.77 8.99
C ILE A 25 -0.16 -3.82 8.86
N ALA A 26 0.19 -5.10 8.91
CA ALA A 26 -0.77 -6.20 8.80
C ALA A 26 -1.83 -6.16 9.92
N GLN A 27 -1.43 -5.83 11.15
CA GLN A 27 -2.35 -5.67 12.27
C GLN A 27 -3.29 -4.48 12.07
N GLY A 28 -2.77 -3.35 11.60
CA GLY A 28 -3.58 -2.17 11.25
C GLY A 28 -4.60 -2.50 10.16
N MET A 29 -4.18 -3.17 9.09
CA MET A 29 -5.06 -3.59 8.00
C MET A 29 -6.09 -4.63 8.44
N LYS A 30 -5.70 -5.59 9.29
CA LYS A 30 -6.65 -6.55 9.91
C LYS A 30 -7.75 -5.84 10.68
N TYR A 31 -7.40 -4.81 11.44
CA TYR A 31 -8.40 -4.02 12.17
C TYR A 31 -9.36 -3.32 11.20
N LEU A 32 -8.87 -2.63 10.18
CA LEU A 32 -9.71 -1.95 9.18
C LEU A 32 -10.66 -2.92 8.49
N HIS A 33 -10.14 -4.06 8.03
CA HIS A 33 -10.95 -5.09 7.38
C HIS A 33 -11.99 -5.71 8.33
N SER A 34 -11.69 -5.81 9.64
CA SER A 34 -12.69 -6.27 10.64
C SER A 34 -13.84 -5.29 10.80
N GLN A 35 -13.62 -4.00 10.52
CA GLN A 35 -14.65 -2.96 10.49
C GLN A 35 -15.33 -2.82 9.11
N GLY A 36 -15.03 -3.72 8.17
CA GLY A 36 -15.56 -3.65 6.81
C GLY A 36 -14.98 -2.51 5.96
N ILE A 37 -13.84 -1.92 6.35
CA ILE A 37 -13.22 -0.80 5.65
C ILE A 37 -12.14 -1.32 4.71
N VAL A 38 -12.20 -0.93 3.44
CA VAL A 38 -11.14 -1.11 2.43
C VAL A 38 -10.39 0.20 2.29
N HIS A 39 -9.06 0.18 2.45
CA HIS A 39 -8.21 1.37 2.45
C HIS A 39 -8.00 1.94 1.03
N ARG A 40 -7.76 1.08 0.05
CA ARG A 40 -7.58 1.32 -1.40
C ARG A 40 -6.33 2.09 -1.81
N ASP A 41 -5.61 2.75 -0.90
CA ASP A 41 -4.39 3.51 -1.20
C ASP A 41 -3.25 3.18 -0.20
N LEU A 42 -3.10 1.89 0.16
CA LEU A 42 -2.02 1.46 1.03
C LEU A 42 -0.68 1.59 0.29
N LYS A 43 0.20 2.44 0.79
CA LYS A 43 1.55 2.68 0.25
C LYS A 43 2.45 3.27 1.33
N SER A 44 3.77 3.24 1.13
CA SER A 44 4.75 3.74 2.12
C SER A 44 4.58 5.22 2.49
N LYS A 45 4.00 6.04 1.61
CA LYS A 45 3.65 7.44 1.90
C LYS A 45 2.54 7.55 2.95
N ASN A 46 1.59 6.60 2.95
CA ASN A 46 0.44 6.56 3.85
C ASN A 46 0.71 5.71 5.10
N LEU A 47 1.98 5.54 5.44
CA LEU A 47 2.46 4.85 6.63
C LEU A 47 3.33 5.80 7.44
N LEU A 48 2.94 6.08 8.68
CA LEU A 48 3.74 6.84 9.63
C LEU A 48 4.61 5.91 10.45
N LEU A 49 5.86 6.30 10.63
CA LEU A 49 6.80 5.64 11.52
C LEU A 49 6.93 6.49 12.79
N GLY A 50 6.54 5.93 13.91
CA GLY A 50 6.71 6.55 15.22
C GLY A 50 8.15 6.46 15.74
N ASP A 51 8.46 7.23 16.80
CA ASP A 51 9.79 7.25 17.44
C ASP A 51 10.15 5.88 18.05
N ASP A 52 9.14 5.09 18.42
CA ASP A 52 9.24 3.71 18.91
C ASP A 52 9.40 2.66 17.78
N MET A 53 9.59 3.12 16.54
CA MET A 53 9.65 2.27 15.32
C MET A 53 8.38 1.46 15.08
N CYS A 54 7.23 1.91 15.60
CA CYS A 54 5.92 1.35 15.28
C CYS A 54 5.33 2.03 14.05
N VAL A 55 4.73 1.24 13.15
CA VAL A 55 4.11 1.75 11.93
C VAL A 55 2.60 1.90 12.12
N LYS A 56 2.08 3.06 11.71
CA LYS A 56 0.64 3.37 11.73
C LYS A 56 0.15 3.63 10.32
N VAL A 57 -0.97 3.00 9.95
CA VAL A 57 -1.67 3.27 8.69
C VAL A 57 -2.45 4.58 8.83
N VAL A 58 -2.34 5.45 7.83
CA VAL A 58 -2.99 6.77 7.80
C VAL A 58 -3.51 7.08 6.39
N ASP A 59 -4.21 8.21 6.26
CA ASP A 59 -4.76 8.71 5.00
C ASP A 59 -5.91 7.84 4.46
N PHE A 60 -7.06 8.02 5.08
CA PHE A 60 -8.31 7.35 4.71
C PHE A 60 -9.15 8.12 3.68
N GLY A 61 -8.56 9.09 2.99
CA GLY A 61 -9.27 10.00 2.08
C GLY A 61 -9.99 9.31 0.92
N VAL A 62 -9.53 8.10 0.54
CA VAL A 62 -10.15 7.28 -0.52
C VAL A 62 -10.68 5.93 -0.02
N SER A 63 -10.68 5.70 1.29
CA SER A 63 -11.21 4.47 1.88
C SER A 63 -12.73 4.38 1.72
N CYS A 64 -13.27 3.17 1.70
CA CYS A 64 -14.71 2.93 1.61
C CYS A 64 -15.14 1.76 2.49
N LEU A 65 -16.43 1.73 2.85
CA LEU A 65 -17.03 0.50 3.36
C LEU A 65 -17.14 -0.52 2.21
N GLU A 66 -16.72 -1.75 2.45
CA GLU A 66 -16.72 -2.82 1.43
C GLU A 66 -18.10 -3.01 0.79
N SER A 67 -19.18 -2.83 1.58
CA SER A 67 -20.55 -2.87 1.10
C SER A 67 -20.96 -1.72 0.17
N GLN A 68 -20.16 -0.64 0.09
CA GLN A 68 -20.44 0.57 -0.68
C GLN A 68 -19.39 0.85 -1.77
N CYS A 69 -18.36 0.03 -1.88
CA CYS A 69 -17.25 0.26 -2.80
C CYS A 69 -17.69 0.28 -4.28
N ASP A 70 -18.77 -0.42 -4.63
CA ASP A 70 -19.29 -0.48 -6.00
C ASP A 70 -19.84 0.85 -6.53
N THR A 71 -20.23 1.77 -5.64
CA THR A 71 -20.84 3.05 -6.00
C THR A 71 -19.82 4.18 -6.22
N MET A 72 -18.57 3.98 -5.80
CA MET A 72 -17.52 5.01 -5.90
C MET A 72 -16.63 4.85 -7.16
N ARG A 73 -17.26 4.77 -8.34
CA ARG A 73 -16.55 4.83 -9.61
C ARG A 73 -15.98 6.25 -9.81
N GLY A 74 -14.66 6.38 -9.93
CA GLY A 74 -14.07 7.61 -10.45
C GLY A 74 -12.97 8.31 -9.64
N PHE A 75 -12.47 7.78 -8.55
CA PHE A 75 -11.30 8.37 -7.88
C PHE A 75 -9.99 7.81 -8.44
N MET A 76 -9.19 8.70 -9.04
CA MET A 76 -7.86 8.39 -9.57
C MET A 76 -6.90 8.02 -8.44
N ALA A 77 -6.70 6.71 -8.25
CA ALA A 77 -5.57 6.23 -7.46
C ALA A 77 -4.25 6.43 -8.23
N THR A 78 -3.14 6.47 -7.53
CA THR A 78 -1.81 6.56 -8.13
C THR A 78 -1.54 5.31 -8.96
N TYR A 79 -1.45 5.43 -10.28
CA TYR A 79 -1.36 4.31 -11.25
C TYR A 79 -0.29 3.25 -10.92
N CYS A 80 0.79 3.61 -10.27
CA CYS A 80 1.86 2.68 -9.90
C CYS A 80 1.55 1.68 -8.78
N CYS A 81 0.37 1.80 -8.14
CA CYS A 81 -0.07 0.90 -7.07
C CYS A 81 -1.49 0.36 -7.33
N MET A 82 -1.94 0.41 -8.58
CA MET A 82 -3.26 -0.12 -8.96
C MET A 82 -3.19 -1.62 -9.24
N GLU A 83 -4.12 -2.34 -8.66
CA GLU A 83 -4.37 -3.73 -9.02
C GLU A 83 -5.19 -3.82 -10.32
N LEU A 84 -5.09 -4.96 -10.99
CA LEU A 84 -5.76 -5.24 -12.26
C LEU A 84 -7.29 -5.03 -12.18
N GLU A 85 -7.88 -5.34 -11.03
CA GLU A 85 -9.31 -5.19 -10.76
C GLU A 85 -9.74 -3.72 -10.78
N MET A 86 -8.86 -2.81 -10.32
CA MET A 86 -9.10 -1.36 -10.35
C MET A 86 -9.04 -0.81 -11.78
N ILE A 87 -8.13 -1.34 -12.61
CA ILE A 87 -7.96 -0.95 -14.01
C ILE A 87 -9.15 -1.44 -14.86
N LYS A 88 -9.72 -2.61 -14.51
CA LYS A 88 -10.85 -3.23 -15.22
C LYS A 88 -12.23 -2.80 -14.72
N GLU A 89 -12.31 -1.76 -13.89
CA GLU A 89 -13.56 -1.28 -13.28
C GLU A 89 -14.33 -2.34 -12.45
N ASN A 90 -13.64 -3.36 -11.97
CA ASN A 90 -14.23 -4.37 -11.09
C ASN A 90 -14.50 -3.80 -9.68
N PRO A 91 -15.46 -4.36 -8.93
CA PRO A 91 -15.74 -3.90 -7.57
C PRO A 91 -14.51 -4.04 -6.66
N TYR A 92 -14.23 -2.99 -5.90
CA TYR A 92 -13.12 -2.97 -4.95
C TYR A 92 -13.39 -3.93 -3.79
N THR A 93 -12.49 -4.87 -3.59
CA THR A 93 -12.52 -5.81 -2.47
C THR A 93 -11.28 -5.62 -1.59
N ARG A 94 -11.24 -6.29 -0.43
CA ARG A 94 -10.04 -6.33 0.43
C ARG A 94 -8.79 -6.85 -0.29
N LYS A 95 -8.94 -7.51 -1.42
CA LYS A 95 -7.81 -8.02 -2.22
C LYS A 95 -6.90 -6.90 -2.71
N VAL A 96 -7.46 -5.71 -3.03
CA VAL A 96 -6.64 -4.55 -3.43
C VAL A 96 -5.66 -4.15 -2.32
N ASP A 97 -6.09 -4.16 -1.06
CA ASP A 97 -5.23 -3.85 0.07
C ASP A 97 -4.16 -4.93 0.29
N VAL A 98 -4.49 -6.20 0.03
CA VAL A 98 -3.53 -7.31 0.10
C VAL A 98 -2.45 -7.17 -0.98
N TYR A 99 -2.85 -6.83 -2.21
CA TYR A 99 -1.90 -6.53 -3.29
C TYR A 99 -0.98 -5.36 -2.92
N ASN A 100 -1.56 -4.23 -2.48
CA ASN A 100 -0.82 -3.05 -2.05
C ASN A 100 0.13 -3.35 -0.89
N PHE A 101 -0.27 -4.22 0.05
CA PHE A 101 0.61 -4.69 1.12
C PHE A 101 1.82 -5.47 0.56
N GLY A 102 1.63 -6.29 -0.48
CA GLY A 102 2.73 -6.96 -1.18
C GLY A 102 3.74 -5.98 -1.77
N ILE A 103 3.26 -4.90 -2.40
CA ILE A 103 4.13 -3.82 -2.92
C ILE A 103 4.89 -3.11 -1.79
N VAL A 104 4.23 -2.83 -0.67
CA VAL A 104 4.89 -2.22 0.51
C VAL A 104 5.94 -3.17 1.10
N LEU A 105 5.67 -4.48 1.17
CA LEU A 105 6.65 -5.48 1.59
C LEU A 105 7.88 -5.50 0.68
N TRP A 106 7.68 -5.45 -0.62
CA TRP A 106 8.77 -5.37 -1.58
C TRP A 106 9.61 -4.10 -1.35
N GLU A 107 8.97 -2.94 -1.15
CA GLU A 107 9.65 -1.67 -0.84
C GLU A 107 10.44 -1.76 0.48
N LEU A 108 9.89 -2.40 1.52
CA LEU A 108 10.58 -2.64 2.79
C LEU A 108 11.84 -3.52 2.63
N LEU A 109 11.78 -4.55 1.79
CA LEU A 109 12.86 -5.50 1.58
C LEU A 109 13.98 -4.93 0.71
N THR A 110 13.64 -4.12 -0.29
CA THR A 110 14.60 -3.64 -1.29
C THR A 110 15.08 -2.22 -1.02
N ALA A 111 14.35 -1.43 -0.22
CA ALA A 111 14.48 0.02 -0.06
C ALA A 111 14.30 0.80 -1.38
N LEU A 112 13.91 0.14 -2.48
CA LEU A 112 13.70 0.77 -3.78
C LEU A 112 12.27 1.31 -3.92
N ILE A 113 12.09 2.29 -4.80
CA ILE A 113 10.76 2.82 -5.15
C ILE A 113 10.13 1.87 -6.19
N PRO A 114 8.96 1.30 -5.93
CA PRO A 114 8.28 0.46 -6.91
C PRO A 114 8.03 1.21 -8.23
N PHE A 115 8.35 0.59 -9.35
CA PHE A 115 8.10 1.12 -10.70
C PHE A 115 8.77 2.48 -10.98
N GLN A 116 9.89 2.80 -10.32
CA GLN A 116 10.55 4.11 -10.40
C GLN A 116 10.95 4.51 -11.83
N GLU A 117 11.31 3.55 -12.68
CA GLU A 117 11.75 3.76 -14.06
C GLU A 117 10.62 3.68 -15.09
N MET A 118 9.38 3.43 -14.63
CA MET A 118 8.20 3.27 -15.48
C MET A 118 7.33 4.51 -15.45
N THR A 119 6.77 4.87 -16.61
CA THR A 119 5.65 5.81 -16.65
C THR A 119 4.41 5.18 -15.99
N PRO A 120 3.44 5.97 -15.50
CA PRO A 120 2.21 5.42 -14.92
C PRO A 120 1.49 4.42 -15.84
N VAL A 121 1.50 4.67 -17.16
CA VAL A 121 0.90 3.78 -18.17
C VAL A 121 1.68 2.47 -18.28
N GLN A 122 3.01 2.52 -18.32
CA GLN A 122 3.85 1.32 -18.34
C GLN A 122 3.69 0.49 -17.08
N ALA A 123 3.62 1.13 -15.90
CA ALA A 123 3.37 0.44 -14.64
C ALA A 123 2.01 -0.27 -14.66
N ALA A 124 0.96 0.38 -15.15
CA ALA A 124 -0.37 -0.22 -15.31
C ALA A 124 -0.35 -1.46 -16.21
N PHE A 125 0.38 -1.42 -17.33
CA PHE A 125 0.53 -2.58 -18.21
C PHE A 125 1.39 -3.70 -17.63
N ALA A 126 2.40 -3.38 -16.83
CA ALA A 126 3.27 -4.38 -16.20
C ALA A 126 2.54 -5.22 -15.13
N ILE A 127 1.42 -4.71 -14.62
CA ILE A 127 0.58 -5.37 -13.60
C ILE A 127 -0.53 -6.21 -14.25
N SER A 128 -0.80 -6.00 -15.56
CA SER A 128 -1.85 -6.72 -16.33
C SER A 128 -1.37 -8.09 -16.78
#